data_6e54c46f1e8d0e22b119a8e5f84d33db
#
_entry.id   6e54c46f1e8d0e22b119a8e5f84d33db
#
_cell.length_a   1.000
_cell.length_b   1.000
_cell.length_c   1.000
_cell.angle_alpha   90.00
_cell.angle_beta   90.00
_cell.angle_gamma   90.00
#
_symmetry.space_group_name_H-M   'P 1'
#
loop_
_entity.id
_entity.type
_entity.pdbx_description
1 polymer ?
#
loop_
_entity_poly.entity_id
_entity_poly.type
_entity_poly.pdbx_seq_one_letter_code
_entity_poly.pdbx_strand_id
1 'polypeptide(L)'
;MKNSFIAIISLCFSNSCSNKYYSEKDYYTTLKIDSHVHVRTTNDSIANLAKADNFQLITINVNNTDSTLQVQKAFTKYQVKTNSEQILWVDAFSMKNWDSPNWAEETIASLKTSFANGALGIKIWKNIGMTEKDKNGKQIMIDNPRFDLVIQYVISQNKTILGHLGEPKNCWLPLDQMTVNNDRNYFKANPRFHMFLHPEMPTYENQIEARDKFVARHPDMRFVGAHLGSLEYNVDSLAKRLDKFPNMAVDVAERLGHLQVQSQKEYQKIRNFILKYQDRIIYGSDLVVWNTSDPIQAKERFHKRWLEEWNYFTTDHKMTVEQVNGEFSGLKLPQKVVDKIYFSNAVKWFGIKED
;
A
#
# COMPACT_ATOMS: atom_id res chain seq x y z
N MET A 1 1.72 -25.99 74.36
CA MET A 1 1.73 -24.96 73.28
C MET A 1 2.12 -25.65 71.97
N LYS A 2 1.15 -25.88 71.10
CA LYS A 2 1.37 -26.49 69.75
C LYS A 2 1.30 -25.37 68.71
N ASN A 3 2.43 -25.06 68.08
CA ASN A 3 2.50 -24.12 66.99
C ASN A 3 2.16 -24.85 65.69
N SER A 4 1.00 -24.47 65.08
CA SER A 4 0.63 -24.92 63.74
C SER A 4 1.17 -23.91 62.71
N PHE A 5 2.10 -24.36 61.88
CA PHE A 5 2.57 -23.63 60.70
C PHE A 5 1.55 -23.83 59.57
N ILE A 6 0.91 -22.76 59.13
CA ILE A 6 0.07 -22.73 57.92
C ILE A 6 1.01 -22.37 56.75
N ALA A 7 1.25 -23.33 55.87
CA ALA A 7 1.95 -23.08 54.62
C ALA A 7 1.00 -22.48 53.61
N ILE A 8 1.21 -21.21 53.25
CA ILE A 8 0.47 -20.55 52.16
C ILE A 8 1.13 -20.96 50.87
N ILE A 9 0.46 -21.85 50.10
CA ILE A 9 0.84 -22.19 48.73
C ILE A 9 0.33 -21.07 47.84
N SER A 10 1.24 -20.20 47.38
CA SER A 10 0.96 -19.19 46.36
C SER A 10 0.92 -19.89 45.01
N LEU A 11 -0.30 -20.11 44.47
CA LEU A 11 -0.49 -20.55 43.08
C LEU A 11 -0.20 -19.35 42.16
N CYS A 12 0.97 -19.29 41.60
CA CYS A 12 1.29 -18.45 40.45
C CYS A 12 0.53 -18.98 39.23
N PHE A 13 -0.62 -18.43 38.92
CA PHE A 13 -1.24 -18.60 37.63
C PHE A 13 -0.37 -17.87 36.59
N SER A 14 0.55 -18.57 35.95
CA SER A 14 1.18 -18.12 34.72
C SER A 14 0.08 -18.09 33.64
N ASN A 15 -0.50 -16.93 33.40
CA ASN A 15 -1.30 -16.66 32.20
C ASN A 15 -0.35 -16.79 31.00
N SER A 16 -0.18 -18.00 30.50
CA SER A 16 0.41 -18.26 29.19
C SER A 16 -0.55 -17.66 28.17
N CYS A 17 -0.26 -16.44 27.70
CA CYS A 17 -0.93 -15.85 26.55
C CYS A 17 -0.50 -16.67 25.32
N SER A 18 -1.16 -17.81 25.07
CA SER A 18 -0.93 -18.55 23.83
C SER A 18 -1.37 -17.66 22.67
N ASN A 19 -0.47 -17.38 21.74
CA ASN A 19 -0.82 -16.70 20.50
C ASN A 19 -1.93 -17.49 19.80
N LYS A 20 -3.04 -16.82 19.50
CA LYS A 20 -4.06 -17.38 18.60
C LYS A 20 -3.59 -17.20 17.17
N TYR A 21 -3.96 -18.12 16.30
CA TYR A 21 -3.65 -18.12 14.87
C TYR A 21 -4.95 -18.30 14.10
N TYR A 22 -5.02 -17.67 12.94
CA TYR A 22 -6.09 -17.91 11.99
C TYR A 22 -5.88 -19.24 11.24
N SER A 23 -7.00 -19.81 10.82
CA SER A 23 -7.06 -20.89 9.85
C SER A 23 -7.55 -20.34 8.50
N GLU A 24 -7.48 -21.14 7.45
CA GLU A 24 -8.03 -20.78 6.13
C GLU A 24 -9.53 -20.43 6.18
N LYS A 25 -10.30 -21.10 7.06
CA LYS A 25 -11.75 -20.89 7.21
C LYS A 25 -12.09 -19.50 7.75
N ASP A 26 -11.19 -18.88 8.50
CA ASP A 26 -11.38 -17.56 9.08
C ASP A 26 -11.34 -16.44 8.03
N TYR A 27 -10.89 -16.74 6.80
CA TYR A 27 -10.85 -15.81 5.68
C TYR A 27 -12.19 -15.11 5.42
N TYR A 28 -13.28 -15.86 5.40
CA TYR A 28 -14.61 -15.34 5.08
C TYR A 28 -15.27 -14.57 6.22
N THR A 29 -14.84 -14.80 7.45
CA THR A 29 -15.44 -14.19 8.66
C THR A 29 -14.65 -13.02 9.22
N THR A 30 -13.36 -12.92 8.89
CA THR A 30 -12.51 -11.81 9.34
C THR A 30 -12.74 -10.58 8.47
N LEU A 31 -13.04 -9.44 9.12
CA LEU A 31 -13.14 -8.15 8.43
C LEU A 31 -11.76 -7.71 7.94
N LYS A 32 -11.70 -7.29 6.69
CA LYS A 32 -10.46 -6.92 6.02
C LYS A 32 -10.63 -5.63 5.22
N ILE A 33 -9.55 -4.88 5.06
CA ILE A 33 -9.48 -3.72 4.17
C ILE A 33 -8.37 -3.97 3.16
N ASP A 34 -8.71 -3.95 1.87
CA ASP A 34 -7.72 -3.79 0.81
C ASP A 34 -7.51 -2.29 0.56
N SER A 35 -6.42 -1.76 1.11
CA SER A 35 -6.17 -0.33 1.12
C SER A 35 -5.62 0.24 -0.20
N HIS A 36 -5.43 -0.61 -1.22
CA HIS A 36 -4.83 -0.21 -2.47
C HIS A 36 -5.39 -1.02 -3.64
N VAL A 37 -6.54 -0.57 -4.16
CA VAL A 37 -7.15 -1.12 -5.38
C VAL A 37 -7.50 0.00 -6.36
N HIS A 38 -7.77 -0.36 -7.61
CA HIS A 38 -8.19 0.57 -8.65
C HIS A 38 -9.50 0.09 -9.29
N VAL A 39 -10.64 0.53 -8.75
CA VAL A 39 -11.99 0.21 -9.26
C VAL A 39 -12.39 1.25 -10.32
N ARG A 40 -12.09 0.96 -11.58
CA ARG A 40 -12.30 1.87 -12.73
C ARG A 40 -13.47 1.43 -13.60
N THR A 41 -14.62 1.23 -12.98
CA THR A 41 -15.84 0.73 -13.63
C THR A 41 -17.07 1.15 -12.86
N THR A 42 -18.23 1.15 -13.54
CA THR A 42 -19.57 1.24 -12.93
C THR A 42 -20.20 -0.14 -12.68
N ASN A 43 -19.46 -1.24 -12.94
CA ASN A 43 -19.91 -2.57 -12.65
C ASN A 43 -19.65 -2.90 -11.17
N ASP A 44 -20.68 -3.41 -10.46
CA ASP A 44 -20.62 -3.67 -9.01
C ASP A 44 -20.05 -5.04 -8.64
N SER A 45 -19.56 -5.83 -9.63
CA SER A 45 -19.09 -7.21 -9.41
C SER A 45 -17.99 -7.33 -8.35
N ILE A 46 -17.07 -6.35 -8.31
CA ILE A 46 -15.96 -6.36 -7.35
C ILE A 46 -16.43 -5.87 -5.96
N ALA A 47 -17.34 -4.90 -5.88
CA ALA A 47 -17.94 -4.51 -4.61
C ALA A 47 -18.75 -5.67 -3.99
N ASN A 48 -19.51 -6.41 -4.81
CA ASN A 48 -20.25 -7.59 -4.38
C ASN A 48 -19.32 -8.73 -3.94
N LEU A 49 -18.21 -8.95 -4.64
CA LEU A 49 -17.18 -9.90 -4.21
C LEU A 49 -16.54 -9.48 -2.89
N ALA A 50 -16.18 -8.20 -2.75
CA ALA A 50 -15.62 -7.67 -1.52
C ALA A 50 -16.55 -7.90 -0.33
N LYS A 51 -17.86 -7.68 -0.50
CA LYS A 51 -18.86 -8.00 0.52
C LYS A 51 -18.89 -9.49 0.86
N ALA A 52 -18.85 -10.38 -0.14
CA ALA A 52 -18.84 -11.83 0.06
C ALA A 52 -17.58 -12.33 0.78
N ASP A 53 -16.43 -11.74 0.49
CA ASP A 53 -15.13 -12.07 1.07
C ASP A 53 -14.81 -11.25 2.34
N ASN A 54 -15.78 -10.47 2.84
CA ASN A 54 -15.65 -9.61 4.02
C ASN A 54 -14.51 -8.58 3.93
N PHE A 55 -14.43 -7.90 2.77
CA PHE A 55 -13.53 -6.78 2.53
C PHE A 55 -14.25 -5.45 2.42
N GLN A 56 -13.61 -4.39 2.92
CA GLN A 56 -13.76 -3.03 2.41
C GLN A 56 -12.59 -2.72 1.48
N LEU A 57 -12.81 -1.85 0.49
CA LEU A 57 -11.82 -1.48 -0.51
C LEU A 57 -11.55 0.02 -0.45
N ILE A 58 -10.29 0.42 -0.49
CA ILE A 58 -9.94 1.82 -0.73
C ILE A 58 -9.53 1.94 -2.20
N THR A 59 -10.43 2.45 -3.05
CA THR A 59 -10.10 2.69 -4.45
C THR A 59 -9.28 3.97 -4.61
N ILE A 60 -8.27 3.92 -5.49
CA ILE A 60 -7.27 4.97 -5.61
C ILE A 60 -7.30 5.56 -7.01
N ASN A 61 -7.46 6.89 -7.09
CA ASN A 61 -7.24 7.64 -8.31
C ASN A 61 -5.76 7.95 -8.50
N VAL A 62 -5.30 7.97 -9.75
CA VAL A 62 -3.92 8.32 -10.10
C VAL A 62 -3.88 9.34 -11.24
N ASN A 63 -2.94 10.27 -11.20
CA ASN A 63 -2.71 11.22 -12.28
C ASN A 63 -1.71 10.65 -13.30
N ASN A 64 -2.20 9.81 -14.21
CA ASN A 64 -1.42 9.40 -15.39
C ASN A 64 -1.50 10.48 -16.49
N THR A 65 -2.71 10.96 -16.78
CA THR A 65 -3.00 12.18 -17.53
C THR A 65 -4.21 12.87 -16.90
N ASP A 66 -4.41 14.15 -17.19
CA ASP A 66 -5.56 14.90 -16.65
C ASP A 66 -6.90 14.28 -17.07
N SER A 67 -7.04 13.91 -18.34
CA SER A 67 -8.25 13.25 -18.85
C SER A 67 -8.52 11.90 -18.17
N THR A 68 -7.49 11.08 -17.95
CA THR A 68 -7.66 9.78 -17.27
C THR A 68 -8.02 9.96 -15.81
N LEU A 69 -7.51 11.00 -15.13
CA LEU A 69 -7.89 11.31 -13.75
C LEU A 69 -9.38 11.67 -13.64
N GLN A 70 -9.91 12.50 -14.54
CA GLN A 70 -11.33 12.86 -14.54
C GLN A 70 -12.24 11.65 -14.75
N VAL A 71 -11.87 10.74 -15.64
CA VAL A 71 -12.61 9.49 -15.86
C VAL A 71 -12.58 8.60 -14.59
N GLN A 72 -11.44 8.47 -13.94
CA GLN A 72 -11.33 7.73 -12.68
C GLN A 72 -12.20 8.34 -11.58
N LYS A 73 -12.20 9.67 -11.43
CA LYS A 73 -13.08 10.38 -10.48
C LYS A 73 -14.56 10.11 -10.73
N ALA A 74 -14.97 9.99 -11.99
CA ALA A 74 -16.37 9.65 -12.34
C ALA A 74 -16.73 8.22 -11.88
N PHE A 75 -15.85 7.23 -12.11
CA PHE A 75 -16.05 5.87 -11.60
C PHE A 75 -16.06 5.83 -10.07
N THR A 76 -15.11 6.50 -9.43
CA THR A 76 -15.04 6.58 -7.96
C THR A 76 -16.32 7.17 -7.38
N LYS A 77 -16.84 8.28 -7.95
CA LYS A 77 -18.10 8.90 -7.51
C LYS A 77 -19.28 7.94 -7.61
N TYR A 78 -19.37 7.17 -8.70
CA TYR A 78 -20.39 6.14 -8.86
C TYR A 78 -20.26 5.07 -7.77
N GLN A 79 -19.08 4.47 -7.63
CA GLN A 79 -18.84 3.37 -6.72
C GLN A 79 -19.09 3.75 -5.24
N VAL A 80 -18.58 4.89 -4.81
CA VAL A 80 -18.78 5.37 -3.43
C VAL A 80 -20.26 5.67 -3.13
N LYS A 81 -21.00 6.17 -4.14
CA LYS A 81 -22.45 6.41 -3.99
C LYS A 81 -23.25 5.11 -3.92
N THR A 82 -22.92 4.12 -4.77
CA THR A 82 -23.69 2.88 -4.94
C THR A 82 -23.29 1.82 -3.91
N ASN A 83 -22.02 1.75 -3.55
CA ASN A 83 -21.42 0.72 -2.71
C ASN A 83 -20.71 1.34 -1.48
N SER A 84 -21.34 2.28 -0.79
CA SER A 84 -20.74 3.10 0.28
C SER A 84 -20.23 2.30 1.48
N GLU A 85 -20.79 1.11 1.74
CA GLU A 85 -20.32 0.22 2.82
C GLU A 85 -19.03 -0.49 2.44
N GLN A 86 -18.79 -0.77 1.16
CA GLN A 86 -17.63 -1.52 0.66
C GLN A 86 -16.53 -0.65 0.07
N ILE A 87 -16.86 0.56 -0.45
CA ILE A 87 -15.91 1.37 -1.22
C ILE A 87 -15.64 2.69 -0.52
N LEU A 88 -14.41 2.84 -0.07
CA LEU A 88 -13.78 4.10 0.34
C LEU A 88 -12.81 4.56 -0.76
N TRP A 89 -12.24 5.76 -0.65
CA TRP A 89 -11.39 6.26 -1.70
C TRP A 89 -10.30 7.24 -1.28
N VAL A 90 -9.26 7.28 -2.11
CA VAL A 90 -8.16 8.24 -2.07
C VAL A 90 -8.11 8.95 -3.42
N ASP A 91 -8.02 10.26 -3.41
CA ASP A 91 -7.97 11.06 -4.64
C ASP A 91 -6.51 11.26 -5.13
N ALA A 92 -6.37 11.92 -6.26
CA ALA A 92 -5.11 12.42 -6.79
C ALA A 92 -5.30 13.85 -7.29
N PHE A 93 -4.20 14.59 -7.37
CA PHE A 93 -4.20 15.91 -7.98
C PHE A 93 -3.52 15.88 -9.36
N SER A 94 -3.86 16.89 -10.19
CA SER A 94 -3.29 17.05 -11.53
C SER A 94 -1.97 17.80 -11.50
N MET A 95 -1.00 17.34 -12.32
CA MET A 95 0.22 18.08 -12.62
C MET A 95 0.07 19.08 -13.76
N LYS A 96 -1.11 19.13 -14.40
CA LYS A 96 -1.42 20.13 -15.43
C LYS A 96 -1.23 21.53 -14.87
N ASN A 97 -0.67 22.41 -15.69
CA ASN A 97 -0.35 23.80 -15.30
C ASN A 97 0.66 23.91 -14.14
N TRP A 98 1.51 22.90 -13.91
CA TRP A 98 2.54 22.93 -12.87
C TRP A 98 3.32 24.24 -12.81
N ASP A 99 3.67 24.82 -13.96
CA ASP A 99 4.45 26.06 -14.05
C ASP A 99 3.60 27.34 -13.84
N SER A 100 2.27 27.23 -13.73
CA SER A 100 1.40 28.37 -13.41
C SER A 100 1.63 28.83 -11.96
N PRO A 101 1.70 30.15 -11.69
CA PRO A 101 1.82 30.63 -10.31
C PRO A 101 0.67 30.16 -9.40
N ASN A 102 -0.51 29.91 -9.96
CA ASN A 102 -1.73 29.54 -9.24
C ASN A 102 -1.93 28.01 -9.11
N TRP A 103 -0.98 27.19 -9.58
CA TRP A 103 -1.12 25.73 -9.57
C TRP A 103 -1.46 25.18 -8.18
N ALA A 104 -0.81 25.69 -7.13
CA ALA A 104 -1.04 25.20 -5.77
C ALA A 104 -2.45 25.54 -5.27
N GLU A 105 -2.94 26.75 -5.50
CA GLU A 105 -4.28 27.20 -5.13
C GLU A 105 -5.37 26.41 -5.88
N GLU A 106 -5.19 26.21 -7.19
CA GLU A 106 -6.12 25.41 -8.02
C GLU A 106 -6.16 23.95 -7.53
N THR A 107 -5.00 23.38 -7.19
CA THR A 107 -4.87 22.03 -6.63
C THR A 107 -5.59 21.94 -5.29
N ILE A 108 -5.36 22.89 -4.38
CA ILE A 108 -6.02 22.93 -3.06
C ILE A 108 -7.54 23.05 -3.22
N ALA A 109 -8.03 23.89 -4.12
CA ALA A 109 -9.48 24.03 -4.38
C ALA A 109 -10.11 22.71 -4.86
N SER A 110 -9.41 21.97 -5.74
CA SER A 110 -9.84 20.63 -6.17
C SER A 110 -9.86 19.64 -5.01
N LEU A 111 -8.81 19.61 -4.18
CA LEU A 111 -8.71 18.71 -3.03
C LEU A 111 -9.75 19.04 -1.95
N LYS A 112 -10.07 20.33 -1.73
CA LYS A 112 -11.14 20.74 -0.82
C LYS A 112 -12.46 20.08 -1.20
N THR A 113 -12.79 20.05 -2.50
CA THR A 113 -13.98 19.38 -3.01
C THR A 113 -13.92 17.86 -2.76
N SER A 114 -12.78 17.23 -3.01
CA SER A 114 -12.60 15.80 -2.80
C SER A 114 -12.74 15.41 -1.33
N PHE A 115 -12.15 16.17 -0.42
CA PHE A 115 -12.23 15.91 1.03
C PHE A 115 -13.66 16.14 1.57
N ALA A 116 -14.37 17.15 1.07
CA ALA A 116 -15.79 17.36 1.40
C ALA A 116 -16.69 16.21 0.92
N ASN A 117 -16.28 15.49 -0.13
CA ASN A 117 -16.96 14.30 -0.66
C ASN A 117 -16.40 12.98 -0.08
N GLY A 118 -15.64 13.03 1.02
CA GLY A 118 -15.24 11.85 1.78
C GLY A 118 -13.90 11.21 1.37
N ALA A 119 -13.07 11.84 0.52
CA ALA A 119 -11.74 11.33 0.23
C ALA A 119 -10.91 11.21 1.51
N LEU A 120 -10.29 10.05 1.74
CA LEU A 120 -9.46 9.75 2.91
C LEU A 120 -8.07 10.40 2.84
N GLY A 121 -7.61 10.71 1.63
CA GLY A 121 -6.29 11.27 1.40
C GLY A 121 -6.02 11.54 -0.07
N ILE A 122 -4.74 11.70 -0.38
CA ILE A 122 -4.27 11.88 -1.76
C ILE A 122 -3.25 10.81 -2.14
N LYS A 123 -3.27 10.42 -3.41
CA LYS A 123 -2.21 9.63 -4.05
C LYS A 123 -1.24 10.56 -4.77
N ILE A 124 0.04 10.42 -4.45
CA ILE A 124 1.13 10.92 -5.29
C ILE A 124 1.60 9.72 -6.12
N TRP A 125 1.57 9.87 -7.44
CA TRP A 125 1.90 8.76 -8.34
C TRP A 125 3.31 8.93 -8.89
N LYS A 126 3.89 7.85 -9.40
CA LYS A 126 5.26 7.76 -9.92
C LYS A 126 5.58 8.68 -11.10
N ASN A 127 4.58 9.32 -11.74
CA ASN A 127 4.82 10.35 -12.74
C ASN A 127 5.73 11.47 -12.18
N ILE A 128 5.52 11.84 -10.92
CA ILE A 128 6.42 12.73 -10.19
C ILE A 128 7.70 11.96 -9.86
N GLY A 129 8.81 12.45 -10.39
CA GLY A 129 10.12 11.81 -10.33
C GLY A 129 10.49 10.98 -11.56
N MET A 130 9.51 10.51 -12.38
CA MET A 130 9.78 9.63 -13.52
C MET A 130 9.43 10.25 -14.88
N THR A 131 8.29 10.94 -15.02
CA THR A 131 7.83 11.44 -16.31
C THR A 131 7.54 12.93 -16.36
N GLU A 132 7.19 13.53 -15.20
CA GLU A 132 6.84 14.94 -15.15
C GLU A 132 8.08 15.84 -15.23
N LYS A 133 8.02 16.83 -16.11
CA LYS A 133 9.06 17.84 -16.29
C LYS A 133 8.45 19.25 -16.23
N ASP A 134 9.23 20.19 -15.75
CA ASP A 134 8.88 21.61 -15.79
C ASP A 134 9.05 22.18 -17.21
N LYS A 135 8.68 23.44 -17.41
CA LYS A 135 8.79 24.15 -18.70
C LYS A 135 10.22 24.21 -19.26
N ASN A 136 11.23 24.00 -18.43
CA ASN A 136 12.64 23.99 -18.83
C ASN A 136 13.15 22.57 -19.12
N GLY A 137 12.27 21.55 -19.05
CA GLY A 137 12.62 20.15 -19.27
C GLY A 137 13.29 19.47 -18.06
N LYS A 138 13.35 20.14 -16.90
CA LYS A 138 13.91 19.57 -15.68
C LYS A 138 12.92 18.63 -15.02
N GLN A 139 13.38 17.47 -14.59
CA GLN A 139 12.57 16.48 -13.90
C GLN A 139 12.00 17.04 -12.58
N ILE A 140 10.68 16.91 -12.39
CA ILE A 140 9.99 17.29 -11.17
C ILE A 140 10.12 16.17 -10.16
N MET A 141 10.86 16.41 -9.08
CA MET A 141 11.02 15.48 -7.96
C MET A 141 10.09 15.86 -6.81
N ILE A 142 9.70 14.91 -5.97
CA ILE A 142 8.72 15.14 -4.88
C ILE A 142 9.25 16.07 -3.79
N ASP A 143 10.56 16.19 -3.62
CA ASP A 143 11.19 17.12 -2.67
C ASP A 143 11.22 18.58 -3.19
N ASN A 144 10.63 18.88 -4.34
CA ASN A 144 10.46 20.25 -4.81
C ASN A 144 9.55 21.02 -3.83
N PRO A 145 10.02 22.20 -3.29
CA PRO A 145 9.26 22.96 -2.30
C PRO A 145 7.93 23.51 -2.81
N ARG A 146 7.71 23.51 -4.13
CA ARG A 146 6.43 23.92 -4.72
C ARG A 146 5.25 23.03 -4.29
N PHE A 147 5.50 21.79 -3.87
CA PHE A 147 4.48 20.92 -3.29
C PHE A 147 4.07 21.33 -1.88
N ASP A 148 4.90 22.07 -1.15
CA ASP A 148 4.74 22.26 0.31
C ASP A 148 3.38 22.88 0.69
N LEU A 149 2.86 23.85 -0.06
CA LEU A 149 1.53 24.44 0.20
C LEU A 149 0.40 23.40 0.10
N VAL A 150 0.44 22.56 -0.95
CA VAL A 150 -0.54 21.50 -1.14
C VAL A 150 -0.44 20.47 0.00
N ILE A 151 0.77 20.07 0.35
CA ILE A 151 1.03 19.08 1.41
C ILE A 151 0.60 19.63 2.79
N GLN A 152 0.92 20.88 3.11
CA GLN A 152 0.47 21.53 4.34
C GLN A 152 -1.06 21.60 4.43
N TYR A 153 -1.73 21.87 3.31
CA TYR A 153 -3.20 21.80 3.27
C TYR A 153 -3.70 20.39 3.60
N VAL A 154 -3.14 19.35 2.98
CA VAL A 154 -3.54 17.95 3.24
C VAL A 154 -3.33 17.60 4.73
N ILE A 155 -2.18 18.00 5.32
CA ILE A 155 -1.88 17.82 6.74
C ILE A 155 -2.92 18.54 7.61
N SER A 156 -3.24 19.81 7.30
CA SER A 156 -4.21 20.62 8.06
C SER A 156 -5.62 20.01 8.05
N GLN A 157 -5.97 19.24 7.03
CA GLN A 157 -7.22 18.49 6.92
C GLN A 157 -7.16 17.10 7.59
N ASN A 158 -6.05 16.77 8.26
CA ASN A 158 -5.80 15.45 8.87
C ASN A 158 -5.98 14.29 7.85
N LYS A 159 -5.53 14.48 6.61
CA LYS A 159 -5.66 13.53 5.52
C LYS A 159 -4.35 12.80 5.24
N THR A 160 -4.43 11.59 4.68
CA THR A 160 -3.29 10.72 4.42
C THR A 160 -2.67 11.01 3.06
N ILE A 161 -1.36 10.89 2.97
CA ILE A 161 -0.63 10.91 1.71
C ILE A 161 -0.13 9.50 1.41
N LEU A 162 -0.66 8.93 0.34
CA LEU A 162 -0.22 7.64 -0.21
C LEU A 162 0.76 7.90 -1.35
N GLY A 163 2.04 7.62 -1.10
CA GLY A 163 3.12 7.95 -2.02
C GLY A 163 3.67 6.75 -2.78
N HIS A 164 3.42 6.66 -4.09
CA HIS A 164 4.15 5.80 -5.01
C HIS A 164 5.31 6.61 -5.60
N LEU A 165 6.41 6.67 -4.85
CA LEU A 165 7.58 7.49 -5.14
C LEU A 165 8.78 6.59 -5.48
N GLY A 166 8.98 6.41 -6.77
CA GLY A 166 9.90 5.45 -7.35
C GLY A 166 9.24 4.07 -7.61
N GLU A 167 9.72 3.38 -8.63
CA GLU A 167 9.36 2.00 -8.97
C GLU A 167 10.18 1.01 -8.11
N PRO A 168 9.90 -0.31 -8.14
CA PRO A 168 10.76 -1.29 -7.49
C PRO A 168 12.19 -1.22 -8.02
N LYS A 169 13.17 -1.58 -7.20
CA LYS A 169 14.59 -1.55 -7.61
C LYS A 169 14.85 -2.34 -8.89
N ASN A 170 14.07 -3.39 -9.15
CA ASN A 170 14.09 -4.15 -10.41
C ASN A 170 13.95 -3.25 -11.63
N CYS A 171 13.24 -2.13 -11.56
CA CYS A 171 13.08 -1.17 -12.65
C CYS A 171 14.40 -0.65 -13.25
N TRP A 172 15.46 -0.63 -12.45
CA TRP A 172 16.82 -0.20 -12.84
C TRP A 172 17.76 -1.37 -13.16
N LEU A 173 17.23 -2.60 -13.27
CA LEU A 173 17.99 -3.81 -13.62
C LEU A 173 17.59 -4.29 -15.02
N PRO A 174 18.49 -5.00 -15.74
CA PRO A 174 18.11 -5.72 -16.94
C PRO A 174 17.08 -6.81 -16.60
N LEU A 175 16.22 -7.17 -17.56
CA LEU A 175 15.08 -8.08 -17.34
C LEU A 175 15.47 -9.44 -16.74
N ASP A 176 16.61 -9.99 -17.15
CA ASP A 176 17.12 -11.29 -16.69
C ASP A 176 17.65 -11.28 -15.24
N GLN A 177 17.92 -10.10 -14.69
CA GLN A 177 18.37 -9.92 -13.31
C GLN A 177 17.22 -9.59 -12.34
N MET A 178 16.01 -9.38 -12.84
CA MET A 178 14.84 -9.08 -11.99
C MET A 178 14.42 -10.30 -11.17
N THR A 179 14.14 -10.08 -9.89
CA THR A 179 13.92 -11.14 -8.90
C THR A 179 12.51 -11.72 -8.93
N VAL A 180 11.50 -10.96 -9.39
CA VAL A 180 10.10 -11.37 -9.45
C VAL A 180 9.55 -11.31 -10.87
N ASN A 181 8.65 -12.25 -11.20
CA ASN A 181 8.14 -12.42 -12.55
C ASN A 181 7.21 -11.27 -12.98
N ASN A 182 6.38 -10.76 -12.06
CA ASN A 182 5.47 -9.65 -12.38
C ASN A 182 6.24 -8.38 -12.78
N ASP A 183 7.32 -8.02 -12.10
CA ASP A 183 8.16 -6.88 -12.50
C ASP A 183 8.77 -7.10 -13.89
N ARG A 184 9.34 -8.29 -14.12
CA ARG A 184 9.92 -8.66 -15.43
C ARG A 184 8.90 -8.55 -16.55
N ASN A 185 7.69 -9.07 -16.33
CA ASN A 185 6.62 -9.03 -17.32
C ASN A 185 6.13 -7.60 -17.54
N TYR A 186 5.96 -6.83 -16.45
CA TYR A 186 5.51 -5.44 -16.51
C TYR A 186 6.49 -4.56 -17.29
N PHE A 187 7.79 -4.59 -16.96
CA PHE A 187 8.78 -3.75 -17.62
C PHE A 187 9.07 -4.18 -19.06
N LYS A 188 8.96 -5.49 -19.35
CA LYS A 188 8.99 -5.98 -20.73
C LYS A 188 7.84 -5.41 -21.58
N ALA A 189 6.63 -5.34 -21.01
CA ALA A 189 5.45 -4.82 -21.69
C ALA A 189 5.40 -3.27 -21.72
N ASN A 190 6.11 -2.60 -20.79
CA ASN A 190 6.09 -1.16 -20.59
C ASN A 190 7.50 -0.55 -20.59
N PRO A 191 8.26 -0.61 -21.70
CA PRO A 191 9.66 -0.17 -21.74
C PRO A 191 9.85 1.30 -21.37
N ARG A 192 8.85 2.17 -21.57
CA ARG A 192 8.88 3.60 -21.15
C ARG A 192 9.04 3.79 -19.64
N PHE A 193 8.66 2.80 -18.83
CA PHE A 193 8.82 2.82 -17.38
C PHE A 193 9.98 1.95 -16.90
N HIS A 194 10.73 1.30 -17.81
CA HIS A 194 11.89 0.49 -17.48
C HIS A 194 13.14 1.38 -17.43
N MET A 195 13.46 1.94 -16.28
CA MET A 195 14.52 2.94 -16.10
C MET A 195 15.92 2.46 -16.45
N PHE A 196 16.16 1.14 -16.47
CA PHE A 196 17.39 0.57 -17.03
C PHE A 196 17.64 1.01 -18.47
N LEU A 197 16.58 1.25 -19.25
CA LEU A 197 16.65 1.73 -20.64
C LEU A 197 16.76 3.26 -20.76
N HIS A 198 16.67 3.98 -19.64
CA HIS A 198 16.61 5.45 -19.60
C HIS A 198 17.67 6.03 -18.64
N PRO A 199 18.98 5.87 -18.96
CA PRO A 199 20.06 6.30 -18.06
C PRO A 199 20.11 7.82 -17.83
N GLU A 200 19.42 8.61 -18.65
CA GLU A 200 19.27 10.06 -18.52
C GLU A 200 18.24 10.44 -17.45
N MET A 201 17.44 9.49 -16.97
CA MET A 201 16.43 9.72 -15.94
C MET A 201 17.03 9.59 -14.54
N PRO A 202 16.37 10.13 -13.48
CA PRO A 202 16.85 9.99 -12.12
C PRO A 202 17.07 8.53 -11.71
N THR A 203 18.17 8.28 -11.00
CA THR A 203 18.48 6.95 -10.48
C THR A 203 17.49 6.49 -9.43
N TYR A 204 17.50 5.21 -9.09
CA TYR A 204 16.73 4.67 -7.98
C TYR A 204 17.03 5.41 -6.67
N GLU A 205 18.31 5.64 -6.39
CA GLU A 205 18.78 6.33 -5.20
C GLU A 205 18.26 7.78 -5.13
N ASN A 206 18.22 8.50 -6.26
CA ASN A 206 17.65 9.84 -6.34
C ASN A 206 16.15 9.84 -5.98
N GLN A 207 15.38 8.83 -6.43
CA GLN A 207 13.96 8.70 -6.08
C GLN A 207 13.78 8.51 -4.57
N ILE A 208 14.54 7.58 -3.98
CA ILE A 208 14.46 7.28 -2.56
C ILE A 208 14.93 8.46 -1.71
N GLU A 209 15.99 9.16 -2.12
CA GLU A 209 16.48 10.35 -1.42
C GLU A 209 15.48 11.50 -1.46
N ALA A 210 14.87 11.78 -2.62
CA ALA A 210 13.84 12.81 -2.75
C ALA A 210 12.63 12.49 -1.86
N ARG A 211 12.16 11.24 -1.83
CA ARG A 211 11.12 10.80 -0.92
C ARG A 211 11.52 10.99 0.55
N ASP A 212 12.72 10.55 0.93
CA ASP A 212 13.19 10.63 2.31
C ASP A 212 13.30 12.10 2.78
N LYS A 213 13.77 13.02 1.91
CA LYS A 213 13.76 14.47 2.17
C LYS A 213 12.35 15.02 2.33
N PHE A 214 11.43 14.59 1.47
CA PHE A 214 10.02 14.98 1.52
C PHE A 214 9.36 14.56 2.85
N VAL A 215 9.54 13.31 3.26
CA VAL A 215 8.99 12.80 4.54
C VAL A 215 9.62 13.50 5.74
N ALA A 216 10.94 13.73 5.71
CA ALA A 216 11.66 14.43 6.79
C ALA A 216 11.20 15.89 6.96
N ARG A 217 10.86 16.57 5.84
CA ARG A 217 10.42 17.97 5.85
C ARG A 217 9.01 18.17 6.42
N HIS A 218 8.20 17.10 6.44
CA HIS A 218 6.82 17.12 6.89
C HIS A 218 6.57 16.12 8.03
N PRO A 219 7.10 16.35 9.24
CA PRO A 219 7.03 15.38 10.34
C PRO A 219 5.60 15.11 10.84
N ASP A 220 4.67 16.05 10.66
CA ASP A 220 3.26 15.91 11.03
C ASP A 220 2.42 15.21 9.94
N MET A 221 3.03 14.90 8.80
CA MET A 221 2.39 14.23 7.69
C MET A 221 2.12 12.76 8.03
N ARG A 222 0.90 12.30 7.82
CA ARG A 222 0.58 10.87 7.83
C ARG A 222 0.90 10.29 6.45
N PHE A 223 2.05 9.63 6.34
CA PHE A 223 2.57 9.12 5.07
C PHE A 223 2.48 7.60 4.98
N VAL A 224 1.85 7.09 3.94
CA VAL A 224 1.87 5.67 3.57
C VAL A 224 2.71 5.52 2.30
N GLY A 225 3.85 4.88 2.41
CA GLY A 225 4.69 4.53 1.26
C GLY A 225 4.06 3.35 0.51
N ALA A 226 3.46 3.60 -0.65
CA ALA A 226 2.92 2.53 -1.48
C ALA A 226 4.03 1.55 -1.88
N HIS A 227 3.66 0.26 -2.05
CA HIS A 227 4.56 -0.76 -2.60
C HIS A 227 5.81 -0.98 -1.74
N LEU A 228 5.63 -1.14 -0.41
CA LEU A 228 6.72 -1.19 0.58
C LEU A 228 7.64 0.04 0.53
N GLY A 229 7.07 1.19 0.11
CA GLY A 229 7.79 2.44 -0.07
C GLY A 229 8.93 2.32 -1.09
N SER A 230 8.78 1.48 -2.11
CA SER A 230 9.81 1.17 -3.11
C SER A 230 11.15 0.67 -2.51
N LEU A 231 11.08 0.02 -1.34
CA LEU A 231 12.22 -0.64 -0.66
C LEU A 231 12.00 -2.14 -0.54
N GLU A 232 11.15 -2.69 -1.38
CA GLU A 232 10.69 -4.08 -1.43
C GLU A 232 11.82 -5.09 -1.56
N TYR A 233 12.94 -4.70 -2.18
CA TYR A 233 14.08 -5.57 -2.46
C TYR A 233 14.85 -6.00 -1.20
N ASN A 234 14.72 -5.25 -0.09
CA ASN A 234 15.47 -5.53 1.13
C ASN A 234 14.78 -4.97 2.39
N VAL A 235 14.31 -5.86 3.27
CA VAL A 235 13.59 -5.48 4.49
C VAL A 235 14.46 -4.72 5.49
N ASP A 236 15.79 -4.87 5.49
CA ASP A 236 16.67 -4.09 6.39
C ASP A 236 16.74 -2.63 5.93
N SER A 237 16.72 -2.39 4.62
CA SER A 237 16.65 -1.05 4.04
C SER A 237 15.32 -0.36 4.37
N LEU A 238 14.21 -1.11 4.33
CA LEU A 238 12.89 -0.61 4.74
C LEU A 238 12.85 -0.36 6.26
N ALA A 239 13.37 -1.27 7.08
CA ALA A 239 13.45 -1.14 8.53
C ALA A 239 14.15 0.16 8.96
N LYS A 240 15.30 0.49 8.34
CA LYS A 240 16.01 1.75 8.61
C LYS A 240 15.15 3.00 8.37
N ARG A 241 14.24 2.99 7.36
CA ARG A 241 13.35 4.12 7.08
C ARG A 241 12.17 4.16 8.05
N LEU A 242 11.61 3.01 8.38
CA LEU A 242 10.56 2.94 9.39
C LEU A 242 11.09 3.37 10.78
N ASP A 243 12.33 3.03 11.15
CA ASP A 243 12.95 3.50 12.39
C ASP A 243 13.24 5.01 12.35
N LYS A 244 13.64 5.56 11.19
CA LYS A 244 13.95 6.99 11.00
C LYS A 244 12.70 7.87 10.97
N PHE A 245 11.60 7.39 10.36
CA PHE A 245 10.40 8.18 10.09
C PHE A 245 9.19 7.61 10.87
N PRO A 246 8.89 8.09 12.09
CA PRO A 246 7.76 7.61 12.87
C PRO A 246 6.40 7.92 12.21
N ASN A 247 6.34 8.92 11.36
CA ASN A 247 5.17 9.34 10.58
C ASN A 247 4.99 8.57 9.26
N MET A 248 5.74 7.48 9.04
CA MET A 248 5.67 6.65 7.84
C MET A 248 5.16 5.24 8.15
N ALA A 249 4.18 4.78 7.38
CA ALA A 249 3.80 3.37 7.21
C ALA A 249 4.02 2.95 5.75
N VAL A 250 3.80 1.68 5.44
CA VAL A 250 3.87 1.16 4.06
C VAL A 250 2.71 0.20 3.78
N ASP A 251 2.23 0.16 2.55
CA ASP A 251 1.41 -0.94 2.08
C ASP A 251 2.25 -2.02 1.39
N VAL A 252 1.68 -3.23 1.27
CA VAL A 252 2.34 -4.38 0.62
C VAL A 252 1.91 -4.56 -0.84
N ALA A 253 1.12 -3.63 -1.37
CA ALA A 253 0.49 -3.69 -2.67
C ALA A 253 1.47 -4.09 -3.77
N GLU A 254 1.14 -5.15 -4.53
CA GLU A 254 1.94 -5.75 -5.62
C GLU A 254 3.40 -6.10 -5.25
N ARG A 255 3.78 -6.11 -3.96
CA ARG A 255 5.17 -6.36 -3.52
C ARG A 255 5.34 -7.54 -2.58
N LEU A 256 4.28 -8.30 -2.30
CA LEU A 256 4.41 -9.54 -1.51
C LEU A 256 5.36 -10.55 -2.16
N GLY A 257 5.39 -10.63 -3.50
CA GLY A 257 6.34 -11.46 -4.23
C GLY A 257 7.79 -11.21 -3.83
N HIS A 258 8.17 -9.97 -3.56
CA HIS A 258 9.54 -9.63 -3.09
C HIS A 258 9.81 -10.14 -1.66
N LEU A 259 8.82 -10.08 -0.76
CA LEU A 259 8.95 -10.66 0.57
C LEU A 259 9.00 -12.19 0.51
N GLN A 260 8.22 -12.80 -0.37
CA GLN A 260 8.21 -14.25 -0.62
C GLN A 260 9.57 -14.74 -1.14
N VAL A 261 10.19 -14.04 -2.11
CA VAL A 261 11.56 -14.34 -2.60
C VAL A 261 12.59 -14.22 -1.47
N GLN A 262 12.52 -13.16 -0.67
CA GLN A 262 13.42 -13.01 0.47
C GLN A 262 13.20 -14.11 1.51
N SER A 263 11.95 -14.53 1.76
CA SER A 263 11.63 -15.58 2.73
C SER A 263 12.10 -16.97 2.30
N GLN A 264 12.32 -17.23 1.01
CA GLN A 264 12.93 -18.48 0.54
C GLN A 264 14.33 -18.70 1.14
N LYS A 265 15.06 -17.61 1.38
CA LYS A 265 16.44 -17.64 1.91
C LYS A 265 16.51 -17.30 3.41
N GLU A 266 15.70 -16.35 3.85
CA GLU A 266 15.79 -15.75 5.18
C GLU A 266 14.39 -15.67 5.85
N TYR A 267 13.67 -16.79 5.89
CA TYR A 267 12.30 -16.90 6.43
C TYR A 267 12.12 -16.17 7.76
N GLN A 268 12.96 -16.49 8.74
CA GLN A 268 12.84 -15.92 10.09
C GLN A 268 13.07 -14.41 10.12
N LYS A 269 13.90 -13.90 9.24
CA LYS A 269 14.16 -12.46 9.10
C LYS A 269 12.92 -11.73 8.60
N ILE A 270 12.25 -12.26 7.56
CA ILE A 270 11.03 -11.67 7.02
C ILE A 270 9.91 -11.70 8.07
N ARG A 271 9.73 -12.85 8.73
CA ARG A 271 8.75 -12.98 9.80
C ARG A 271 9.01 -12.00 10.95
N ASN A 272 10.24 -11.88 11.42
CA ASN A 272 10.63 -10.96 12.50
C ASN A 272 10.47 -9.49 12.07
N PHE A 273 10.77 -9.14 10.83
CA PHE A 273 10.51 -7.81 10.28
C PHE A 273 9.03 -7.46 10.38
N ILE A 274 8.14 -8.34 9.91
CA ILE A 274 6.68 -8.12 9.99
C ILE A 274 6.23 -7.96 11.45
N LEU A 275 6.70 -8.83 12.35
CA LEU A 275 6.37 -8.78 13.78
C LEU A 275 6.84 -7.46 14.43
N LYS A 276 8.04 -6.98 14.09
CA LYS A 276 8.59 -5.73 14.63
C LYS A 276 7.79 -4.51 14.16
N TYR A 277 7.44 -4.48 12.88
CA TYR A 277 6.78 -3.31 12.27
C TYR A 277 5.27 -3.51 12.04
N GLN A 278 4.65 -4.44 12.77
CA GLN A 278 3.25 -4.83 12.63
C GLN A 278 2.24 -3.68 12.69
N ASP A 279 2.58 -2.55 13.31
CA ASP A 279 1.70 -1.37 13.45
C ASP A 279 1.84 -0.39 12.27
N ARG A 280 2.67 -0.72 11.27
CA ARG A 280 3.03 0.15 10.15
C ARG A 280 3.05 -0.57 8.80
N ILE A 281 2.59 -1.81 8.75
CA ILE A 281 2.42 -2.58 7.51
C ILE A 281 0.92 -2.70 7.25
N ILE A 282 0.47 -2.30 6.06
CA ILE A 282 -0.93 -2.24 5.68
C ILE A 282 -1.14 -3.16 4.49
N TYR A 283 -2.23 -3.94 4.50
CA TYR A 283 -2.59 -4.76 3.38
C TYR A 283 -3.12 -3.91 2.22
N GLY A 284 -2.68 -4.24 1.01
CA GLY A 284 -3.14 -3.70 -0.25
C GLY A 284 -2.71 -4.64 -1.38
N SER A 285 -3.53 -4.80 -2.42
CA SER A 285 -3.29 -5.73 -3.53
C SER A 285 -2.75 -5.08 -4.80
N ASP A 286 -3.04 -3.80 -5.03
CA ASP A 286 -2.84 -3.06 -6.30
C ASP A 286 -3.64 -3.63 -7.47
N LEU A 287 -4.69 -4.41 -7.18
CA LEU A 287 -5.53 -4.98 -8.23
C LEU A 287 -6.33 -3.89 -8.95
N VAL A 288 -6.41 -4.04 -10.27
CA VAL A 288 -7.12 -3.09 -11.14
C VAL A 288 -8.28 -3.80 -11.82
N VAL A 289 -9.47 -3.21 -11.79
CA VAL A 289 -10.60 -3.59 -12.65
C VAL A 289 -10.97 -2.41 -13.55
N TRP A 290 -11.08 -2.69 -14.84
CA TRP A 290 -11.44 -1.70 -15.85
C TRP A 290 -12.91 -1.84 -16.26
N ASN A 291 -13.50 -0.77 -16.77
CA ASN A 291 -14.88 -0.82 -17.30
C ASN A 291 -15.03 -1.81 -18.48
N THR A 292 -13.93 -2.17 -19.11
CA THR A 292 -13.84 -3.17 -20.19
C THR A 292 -13.46 -4.58 -19.70
N SER A 293 -13.21 -4.76 -18.41
CA SER A 293 -12.86 -6.08 -17.85
C SER A 293 -14.08 -7.00 -17.87
N ASP A 294 -13.87 -8.28 -18.20
CA ASP A 294 -14.86 -9.31 -17.97
C ASP A 294 -15.12 -9.46 -16.46
N PRO A 295 -16.38 -9.32 -15.99
CA PRO A 295 -16.67 -9.34 -14.56
C PRO A 295 -16.41 -10.68 -13.87
N ILE A 296 -16.51 -11.80 -14.58
CA ILE A 296 -16.28 -13.14 -14.03
C ILE A 296 -14.78 -13.32 -13.80
N GLN A 297 -13.97 -13.09 -14.83
CA GLN A 297 -12.52 -13.20 -14.76
C GLN A 297 -11.92 -12.20 -13.75
N ALA A 298 -12.49 -10.98 -13.66
CA ALA A 298 -12.06 -10.01 -12.67
C ALA A 298 -12.30 -10.52 -11.23
N LYS A 299 -13.50 -11.06 -10.95
CA LYS A 299 -13.80 -11.66 -9.63
C LYS A 299 -12.88 -12.83 -9.29
N GLU A 300 -12.68 -13.76 -10.23
CA GLU A 300 -11.77 -14.90 -10.02
C GLU A 300 -10.34 -14.44 -9.69
N ARG A 301 -9.82 -13.46 -10.42
CA ARG A 301 -8.49 -12.91 -10.20
C ARG A 301 -8.38 -12.21 -8.84
N PHE A 302 -9.38 -11.40 -8.43
CA PHE A 302 -9.38 -10.72 -7.14
C PHE A 302 -9.46 -11.73 -5.99
N HIS A 303 -10.42 -12.65 -6.05
CA HIS A 303 -10.60 -13.68 -5.02
C HIS A 303 -9.35 -14.56 -4.86
N LYS A 304 -8.79 -15.05 -5.98
CA LYS A 304 -7.56 -15.86 -5.98
C LYS A 304 -6.41 -15.11 -5.30
N ARG A 305 -6.16 -13.84 -5.68
CA ARG A 305 -5.09 -13.03 -5.12
C ARG A 305 -5.29 -12.80 -3.62
N TRP A 306 -6.48 -12.40 -3.19
CA TRP A 306 -6.79 -12.17 -1.79
C TRP A 306 -6.60 -13.43 -0.94
N LEU A 307 -7.02 -14.58 -1.42
CA LEU A 307 -6.90 -15.86 -0.70
C LEU A 307 -5.44 -16.34 -0.64
N GLU A 308 -4.68 -16.24 -1.73
CA GLU A 308 -3.25 -16.57 -1.75
C GLU A 308 -2.45 -15.70 -0.76
N GLU A 309 -2.73 -14.39 -0.72
CA GLU A 309 -2.05 -13.45 0.16
C GLU A 309 -2.49 -13.61 1.62
N TRP A 310 -3.76 -13.94 1.88
CA TRP A 310 -4.22 -14.34 3.21
C TRP A 310 -3.48 -15.58 3.70
N ASN A 311 -3.39 -16.62 2.89
CA ASN A 311 -2.68 -17.86 3.24
C ASN A 311 -1.19 -17.62 3.51
N TYR A 312 -0.55 -16.71 2.79
CA TYR A 312 0.84 -16.33 3.07
C TYR A 312 1.04 -15.76 4.48
N PHE A 313 0.11 -14.94 4.96
CA PHE A 313 0.22 -14.36 6.30
C PHE A 313 -0.22 -15.30 7.42
N THR A 314 -1.22 -16.17 7.17
CA THR A 314 -1.92 -16.91 8.22
C THR A 314 -1.47 -18.35 8.39
N THR A 315 -0.94 -18.98 7.35
CA THR A 315 -0.52 -20.40 7.38
C THR A 315 1.00 -20.56 7.38
N ASP A 316 1.48 -21.79 7.63
CA ASP A 316 2.87 -22.20 7.44
C ASP A 316 3.04 -23.19 6.28
N HIS A 317 2.01 -23.28 5.42
CA HIS A 317 2.02 -24.20 4.29
C HIS A 317 3.09 -23.82 3.27
N LYS A 318 3.58 -24.82 2.52
CA LYS A 318 4.36 -24.58 1.30
C LYS A 318 3.44 -24.03 0.22
N MET A 319 3.89 -22.98 -0.43
CA MET A 319 3.13 -22.22 -1.43
C MET A 319 3.96 -21.97 -2.67
N THR A 320 3.28 -21.86 -3.81
CA THR A 320 3.82 -21.34 -5.07
C THR A 320 2.84 -20.30 -5.62
N VAL A 321 3.36 -19.24 -6.23
CA VAL A 321 2.56 -18.21 -6.90
C VAL A 321 3.23 -17.83 -8.23
N GLU A 322 2.45 -17.28 -9.16
CA GLU A 322 2.96 -16.91 -10.48
C GLU A 322 4.08 -15.85 -10.45
N GLN A 323 4.07 -14.99 -9.43
CA GLN A 323 5.04 -13.89 -9.27
C GLN A 323 6.43 -14.35 -8.86
N VAL A 324 6.56 -15.58 -8.31
CA VAL A 324 7.80 -16.05 -7.67
C VAL A 324 8.17 -17.42 -8.18
N ASN A 325 9.43 -17.57 -8.57
CA ASN A 325 9.98 -18.88 -8.95
C ASN A 325 10.32 -19.70 -7.69
N GLY A 326 9.88 -20.96 -7.68
CA GLY A 326 10.12 -21.88 -6.56
C GLY A 326 9.12 -21.75 -5.41
N GLU A 327 9.29 -22.59 -4.41
CA GLU A 327 8.43 -22.66 -3.23
C GLU A 327 8.92 -21.74 -2.11
N PHE A 328 7.96 -21.24 -1.34
CA PHE A 328 8.19 -20.55 -0.06
C PHE A 328 7.16 -21.03 0.97
N SER A 329 7.37 -20.71 2.25
CA SER A 329 6.39 -21.01 3.30
C SER A 329 5.61 -19.77 3.68
N GLY A 330 4.34 -19.97 4.04
CA GLY A 330 3.54 -18.93 4.70
C GLY A 330 4.15 -18.54 6.05
N LEU A 331 3.86 -17.34 6.52
CA LEU A 331 4.53 -16.72 7.67
C LEU A 331 3.93 -17.13 9.03
N LYS A 332 2.72 -17.71 9.03
CA LYS A 332 1.99 -18.09 10.26
C LYS A 332 2.07 -17.00 11.33
N LEU A 333 1.58 -15.83 10.98
CA LEU A 333 1.59 -14.68 11.90
C LEU A 333 0.52 -14.86 12.98
N PRO A 334 0.77 -14.38 14.22
CA PRO A 334 -0.28 -14.33 15.24
C PRO A 334 -1.50 -13.56 14.79
N GLN A 335 -2.70 -13.99 15.18
CA GLN A 335 -3.97 -13.37 14.83
C GLN A 335 -3.94 -11.85 14.99
N LYS A 336 -3.49 -11.35 16.15
CA LYS A 336 -3.38 -9.90 16.42
C LYS A 336 -2.53 -9.13 15.38
N VAL A 337 -1.53 -9.79 14.80
CA VAL A 337 -0.66 -9.17 13.77
C VAL A 337 -1.40 -9.14 12.44
N VAL A 338 -2.12 -10.21 12.10
CA VAL A 338 -2.97 -10.28 10.90
C VAL A 338 -4.07 -9.23 10.96
N ASP A 339 -4.75 -9.09 12.13
CA ASP A 339 -5.79 -8.06 12.34
C ASP A 339 -5.27 -6.65 12.11
N LYS A 340 -4.02 -6.37 12.53
CA LYS A 340 -3.39 -5.08 12.28
C LYS A 340 -3.13 -4.86 10.80
N ILE A 341 -2.51 -5.83 10.12
CA ILE A 341 -2.14 -5.74 8.71
C ILE A 341 -3.38 -5.57 7.83
N TYR A 342 -4.42 -6.38 8.06
CA TYR A 342 -5.61 -6.39 7.24
C TYR A 342 -6.67 -5.37 7.62
N PHE A 343 -6.66 -4.80 8.83
CA PHE A 343 -7.72 -3.91 9.27
C PHE A 343 -7.22 -2.70 10.05
N SER A 344 -6.73 -2.88 11.28
CA SER A 344 -6.53 -1.77 12.22
C SER A 344 -5.54 -0.72 11.71
N ASN A 345 -4.50 -1.14 10.96
CA ASN A 345 -3.54 -0.20 10.38
C ASN A 345 -4.17 0.64 9.26
N ALA A 346 -5.02 0.06 8.41
CA ALA A 346 -5.74 0.83 7.40
C ALA A 346 -6.66 1.87 8.07
N VAL A 347 -7.41 1.48 9.09
CA VAL A 347 -8.25 2.40 9.90
C VAL A 347 -7.42 3.55 10.44
N LYS A 348 -6.32 3.25 11.13
CA LYS A 348 -5.42 4.25 11.73
C LYS A 348 -4.75 5.16 10.68
N TRP A 349 -4.13 4.55 9.68
CA TRP A 349 -3.29 5.27 8.72
C TRP A 349 -4.07 5.99 7.64
N PHE A 350 -5.31 5.61 7.34
CA PHE A 350 -6.19 6.37 6.45
C PHE A 350 -7.22 7.22 7.20
N GLY A 351 -7.25 7.15 8.54
CA GLY A 351 -8.18 7.94 9.37
C GLY A 351 -9.64 7.58 9.09
N ILE A 352 -9.91 6.28 8.90
CA ILE A 352 -11.26 5.76 8.75
C ILE A 352 -11.96 5.88 10.10
N LYS A 353 -13.18 6.39 10.12
CA LYS A 353 -14.00 6.43 11.35
C LYS A 353 -14.59 5.05 11.56
N GLU A 354 -14.44 4.51 12.75
CA GLU A 354 -15.21 3.36 13.22
C GLU A 354 -16.55 3.88 13.74
N ASP A 355 -17.64 3.33 13.21
CA ASP A 355 -19.02 3.67 13.65
C ASP A 355 -19.35 3.04 15.01
#